data_b7f8677245f852fd310811924029764f
#
_entry.id   b7f8677245f852fd310811924029764f
#
_cell.length_a   1.000
_cell.length_b   1.000
_cell.length_c   1.000
_cell.angle_alpha   90.00
_cell.angle_beta   90.00
_cell.angle_gamma   90.00
#
_symmetry.space_group_name_H-M   'P 1'
#
loop_
_entity.id
_entity.type
_entity.pdbx_description
1 polymer ?
#
loop_
_entity_poly.entity_id
_entity_poly.type
_entity_poly.pdbx_seq_one_letter_code
_entity_poly.pdbx_strand_id
1 'polypeptide(L)'
;MRRLPPLGSLRAFEAAARRESFKDAAAELGVTPTAISHQIRQLEAGLGVALFARQTRKVVLTVEGRTLYPALRRALDAMAEAVEAVRRQPARRVATLSATVAFTAKLLVPLAAGFRTLHPGWDLRLHASDDPVDLHAGEADAAIRYGLGPYPGLVALPLLTDSFAPVCSPHAGLREAKDLPDATLIHFEWGNAATKVSVPTWRAWAERAGNTQLDAEAGITFNDENSAIQAAIAGQGVALLSLALVAAELASGALIQPFGPVLEGLRYDLVYPSGAETRPPVAVLRSWVMTELARHTPAGDADPVGPL
;
A
#
# COMPACT_ATOMS: atom_id res chain seq x y z
N MET A 1 3.93 -14.71 24.71
CA MET A 1 4.21 -13.52 25.54
C MET A 1 5.49 -12.87 25.04
N ARG A 2 5.47 -11.58 24.63
CA ARG A 2 6.67 -10.87 24.15
C ARG A 2 7.62 -10.64 25.33
N ARG A 3 8.83 -11.25 25.31
CA ARG A 3 9.88 -11.01 26.31
C ARG A 3 10.69 -9.77 25.91
N LEU A 4 10.28 -8.60 26.36
CA LEU A 4 11.02 -7.35 26.17
C LEU A 4 11.73 -6.97 27.46
N PRO A 5 12.92 -6.35 27.36
CA PRO A 5 13.55 -5.67 28.48
C PRO A 5 12.65 -4.56 29.05
N PRO A 6 12.92 -4.05 30.27
CA PRO A 6 12.15 -2.94 30.83
C PRO A 6 12.14 -1.73 29.90
N LEU A 7 10.94 -1.16 29.66
CA LEU A 7 10.75 -0.04 28.74
C LEU A 7 11.60 1.18 29.11
N GLY A 8 11.81 1.43 30.40
CA GLY A 8 12.69 2.50 30.88
C GLY A 8 14.12 2.35 30.39
N SER A 9 14.65 1.11 30.42
CA SER A 9 16.02 0.82 29.95
C SER A 9 16.13 0.97 28.42
N LEU A 10 15.10 0.59 27.68
CA LEU A 10 15.02 0.78 26.22
C LEU A 10 14.97 2.29 25.86
N ARG A 11 14.14 3.08 26.56
CA ARG A 11 14.08 4.53 26.39
C ARG A 11 15.40 5.22 26.73
N ALA A 12 16.07 4.80 27.80
CA ALA A 12 17.38 5.34 28.18
C ALA A 12 18.44 5.08 27.10
N PHE A 13 18.44 3.87 26.53
CA PHE A 13 19.35 3.52 25.43
C PHE A 13 19.06 4.36 24.17
N GLU A 14 17.79 4.47 23.75
CA GLU A 14 17.40 5.27 22.57
C GLU A 14 17.82 6.74 22.72
N ALA A 15 17.48 7.36 23.86
CA ALA A 15 17.81 8.75 24.11
C ALA A 15 19.33 8.99 24.14
N ALA A 16 20.09 8.09 24.78
CA ALA A 16 21.55 8.18 24.83
C ALA A 16 22.21 7.99 23.46
N ALA A 17 21.66 7.10 22.63
CA ALA A 17 22.14 6.86 21.27
C ALA A 17 21.84 8.05 20.35
N ARG A 18 20.65 8.61 20.43
CA ARG A 18 20.21 9.76 19.60
C ARG A 18 20.92 11.06 19.97
N ARG A 19 21.15 11.29 21.28
CA ARG A 19 21.84 12.49 21.79
C ARG A 19 23.37 12.35 21.79
N GLU A 20 23.89 11.15 21.56
CA GLU A 20 25.34 10.83 21.71
C GLU A 20 25.91 11.28 23.03
N SER A 21 25.04 11.37 24.08
CA SER A 21 25.38 11.94 25.40
C SER A 21 24.47 11.37 26.49
N PHE A 22 25.07 10.76 27.50
CA PHE A 22 24.32 10.31 28.69
C PHE A 22 23.76 11.47 29.51
N LYS A 23 24.47 12.61 29.53
CA LYS A 23 24.03 13.81 30.25
C LYS A 23 22.78 14.41 29.60
N ASP A 24 22.78 14.53 28.26
CA ASP A 24 21.66 15.13 27.54
C ASP A 24 20.47 14.19 27.49
N ALA A 25 20.69 12.88 27.40
CA ALA A 25 19.64 11.87 27.57
C ALA A 25 19.01 11.94 28.98
N ALA A 26 19.80 12.15 30.01
CA ALA A 26 19.29 12.30 31.35
C ALA A 26 18.45 13.56 31.52
N ALA A 27 18.88 14.68 30.95
CA ALA A 27 18.11 15.92 30.94
C ALA A 27 16.77 15.77 30.22
N GLU A 28 16.76 15.10 29.06
CA GLU A 28 15.55 14.84 28.28
C GLU A 28 14.57 13.94 29.02
N LEU A 29 15.04 12.89 29.68
CA LEU A 29 14.20 11.93 30.40
C LEU A 29 13.84 12.35 31.83
N GLY A 30 14.34 13.50 32.31
CA GLY A 30 14.07 14.02 33.64
C GLY A 30 14.70 13.16 34.78
N VAL A 31 15.86 12.54 34.52
CA VAL A 31 16.55 11.67 35.47
C VAL A 31 18.01 12.09 35.63
N THR A 32 18.74 11.44 36.52
CA THR A 32 20.16 11.70 36.69
C THR A 32 21.02 10.93 35.67
N PRO A 33 22.23 11.42 35.30
CA PRO A 33 23.13 10.67 34.42
C PRO A 33 23.52 9.30 34.96
N THR A 34 23.57 9.17 36.28
CA THR A 34 23.82 7.89 36.97
C THR A 34 22.68 6.90 36.74
N ALA A 35 21.41 7.39 36.74
CA ALA A 35 20.25 6.56 36.46
C ALA A 35 20.27 6.05 35.01
N ILE A 36 20.60 6.91 34.04
CA ILE A 36 20.77 6.50 32.63
C ILE A 36 21.83 5.41 32.52
N SER A 37 23.03 5.63 33.12
CA SER A 37 24.11 4.64 33.09
C SER A 37 23.71 3.31 33.74
N HIS A 38 22.88 3.35 34.79
CA HIS A 38 22.36 2.15 35.43
C HIS A 38 21.36 1.40 34.54
N GLN A 39 20.41 2.12 33.95
CA GLN A 39 19.39 1.54 33.03
C GLN A 39 20.05 0.91 31.80
N ILE A 40 21.05 1.55 31.22
CA ILE A 40 21.80 1.02 30.07
C ILE A 40 22.57 -0.25 30.47
N ARG A 41 23.28 -0.26 31.62
CA ARG A 41 23.94 -1.47 32.11
C ARG A 41 22.96 -2.61 32.36
N GLN A 42 21.80 -2.32 32.91
CA GLN A 42 20.74 -3.33 33.10
C GLN A 42 20.23 -3.90 31.75
N LEU A 43 20.12 -3.06 30.74
CA LEU A 43 19.74 -3.51 29.38
C LEU A 43 20.82 -4.40 28.78
N GLU A 44 22.09 -3.96 28.82
CA GLU A 44 23.25 -4.72 28.33
C GLU A 44 23.41 -6.07 29.05
N ALA A 45 23.22 -6.08 30.34
CA ALA A 45 23.26 -7.32 31.15
C ALA A 45 22.10 -8.27 30.76
N GLY A 46 20.89 -7.75 30.52
CA GLY A 46 19.75 -8.54 30.10
C GLY A 46 19.86 -9.10 28.68
N LEU A 47 20.59 -8.41 27.79
CA LEU A 47 20.86 -8.84 26.44
C LEU A 47 22.13 -9.68 26.29
N GLY A 48 23.03 -9.63 27.31
CA GLY A 48 24.33 -10.32 27.27
C GLY A 48 25.36 -9.67 26.35
N VAL A 49 25.12 -8.46 25.85
CA VAL A 49 26.00 -7.74 24.92
C VAL A 49 26.09 -6.26 25.27
N ALA A 50 27.25 -5.64 24.99
CA ALA A 50 27.43 -4.20 25.14
C ALA A 50 26.78 -3.47 23.94
N LEU A 51 26.06 -2.39 24.22
CA LEU A 51 25.43 -1.55 23.20
C LEU A 51 26.22 -0.26 22.95
N PHE A 52 27.02 0.16 23.91
CA PHE A 52 27.94 1.30 23.78
C PHE A 52 29.40 0.86 23.93
N ALA A 53 30.26 1.40 23.07
CA ALA A 53 31.73 1.25 23.23
C ALA A 53 32.22 2.19 24.32
N ARG A 54 33.10 1.68 25.21
CA ARG A 54 33.75 2.47 26.27
C ARG A 54 34.82 3.37 25.64
N GLN A 55 34.47 4.62 25.36
CA GLN A 55 35.45 5.66 24.97
C GLN A 55 35.43 6.82 25.97
N THR A 56 36.58 7.42 26.20
CA THR A 56 36.83 8.34 27.34
C THR A 56 36.08 9.68 27.24
N ARG A 57 35.44 10.03 26.12
CA ARG A 57 34.70 11.30 25.91
C ARG A 57 33.55 11.26 24.89
N LYS A 58 33.25 10.10 24.34
CA LYS A 58 32.18 9.96 23.33
C LYS A 58 31.30 8.74 23.61
N VAL A 59 30.01 8.91 23.44
CA VAL A 59 29.02 7.83 23.46
C VAL A 59 28.94 7.28 22.04
N VAL A 60 29.51 6.10 21.80
CA VAL A 60 29.55 5.47 20.47
C VAL A 60 28.89 4.12 20.56
N LEU A 61 27.98 3.83 19.62
CA LEU A 61 27.29 2.54 19.53
C LEU A 61 28.25 1.42 19.07
N THR A 62 28.11 0.24 19.65
CA THR A 62 28.69 -1.02 19.14
C THR A 62 27.96 -1.45 17.85
N VAL A 63 28.35 -2.57 17.25
CA VAL A 63 27.63 -3.18 16.12
C VAL A 63 26.21 -3.56 16.56
N GLU A 64 26.07 -4.16 17.73
CA GLU A 64 24.81 -4.57 18.35
C GLU A 64 23.92 -3.36 18.64
N GLY A 65 24.51 -2.27 19.17
CA GLY A 65 23.80 -1.00 19.39
C GLY A 65 23.29 -0.39 18.08
N ARG A 66 24.09 -0.40 17.02
CA ARG A 66 23.67 0.08 15.70
C ARG A 66 22.56 -0.78 15.07
N THR A 67 22.53 -2.06 15.38
CA THR A 67 21.46 -2.98 14.93
C THR A 67 20.15 -2.71 15.67
N LEU A 68 20.21 -2.53 16.98
CA LEU A 68 19.04 -2.33 17.85
C LEU A 68 18.40 -0.94 17.66
N TYR A 69 19.23 0.11 17.55
CA TYR A 69 18.78 1.51 17.60
C TYR A 69 17.70 1.87 16.56
N PRO A 70 17.84 1.57 15.25
CA PRO A 70 16.84 1.97 14.26
C PRO A 70 15.47 1.31 14.47
N ALA A 71 15.47 0.04 14.87
CA ALA A 71 14.24 -0.71 15.13
C ALA A 71 13.53 -0.18 16.39
N LEU A 72 14.31 0.09 17.44
CA LEU A 72 13.78 0.62 18.70
C LEU A 72 13.24 2.04 18.53
N ARG A 73 13.94 2.90 17.79
CA ARG A 73 13.50 4.26 17.51
C ARG A 73 12.14 4.24 16.83
N ARG A 74 11.98 3.48 15.73
CA ARG A 74 10.67 3.34 15.04
C ARG A 74 9.57 2.84 15.96
N ALA A 75 9.86 1.87 16.84
CA ALA A 75 8.88 1.35 17.77
C ALA A 75 8.45 2.41 18.82
N LEU A 76 9.39 3.21 19.35
CA LEU A 76 9.09 4.29 20.29
C LEU A 76 8.34 5.45 19.62
N ASP A 77 8.70 5.81 18.38
CA ASP A 77 7.98 6.81 17.59
C ASP A 77 6.53 6.36 17.35
N ALA A 78 6.30 5.11 16.95
CA ALA A 78 4.96 4.56 16.78
C ALA A 78 4.13 4.55 18.09
N MET A 79 4.76 4.23 19.23
CA MET A 79 4.10 4.34 20.54
C MET A 79 3.75 5.79 20.90
N ALA A 80 4.64 6.74 20.62
CA ALA A 80 4.38 8.16 20.86
C ALA A 80 3.22 8.67 19.99
N GLU A 81 3.19 8.31 18.71
CA GLU A 81 2.09 8.63 17.81
C GLU A 81 0.75 8.06 18.29
N ALA A 82 0.73 6.81 18.74
CA ALA A 82 -0.47 6.18 19.29
C ALA A 82 -0.98 6.89 20.54
N VAL A 83 -0.09 7.28 21.45
CA VAL A 83 -0.44 8.06 22.66
C VAL A 83 -0.99 9.43 22.28
N GLU A 84 -0.36 10.13 21.34
CA GLU A 84 -0.84 11.43 20.86
C GLU A 84 -2.18 11.32 20.12
N ALA A 85 -2.42 10.24 19.39
CA ALA A 85 -3.71 9.96 18.75
C ALA A 85 -4.85 9.83 19.79
N VAL A 86 -4.58 9.19 20.93
CA VAL A 86 -5.53 9.10 22.03
C VAL A 86 -5.75 10.45 22.74
N ARG A 87 -4.70 11.25 22.89
CA ARG A 87 -4.77 12.59 23.53
C ARG A 87 -5.48 13.62 22.67
N ARG A 88 -5.32 13.52 21.35
CA ARG A 88 -6.08 14.35 20.40
C ARG A 88 -7.50 13.83 20.38
N GLN A 89 -8.42 14.47 21.11
CA GLN A 89 -9.84 14.37 20.78
C GLN A 89 -9.98 14.97 19.38
N PRO A 90 -10.24 14.19 18.33
CA PRO A 90 -10.32 14.75 17.00
C PRO A 90 -11.54 15.66 16.94
N ALA A 91 -11.34 16.94 16.69
CA ALA A 91 -12.42 17.86 16.29
C ALA A 91 -13.11 17.35 15.01
N ARG A 92 -12.47 16.41 14.30
CA ARG A 92 -12.99 15.72 13.12
C ARG A 92 -12.68 14.23 13.22
N ARG A 93 -13.62 13.41 12.77
CA ARG A 93 -13.46 11.96 12.68
C ARG A 93 -12.73 11.65 11.37
N VAL A 94 -11.71 10.81 11.42
CA VAL A 94 -10.95 10.39 10.23
C VAL A 94 -11.29 8.94 9.93
N ALA A 95 -11.55 8.65 8.66
CA ALA A 95 -11.68 7.28 8.15
C ALA A 95 -10.54 7.02 7.16
N THR A 96 -9.75 5.98 7.42
CA THR A 96 -8.57 5.63 6.62
C THR A 96 -8.86 4.43 5.74
N LEU A 97 -8.77 4.62 4.42
CA LEU A 97 -8.89 3.56 3.41
C LEU A 97 -7.54 3.33 2.75
N SER A 98 -7.07 2.09 2.76
CA SER A 98 -5.89 1.68 1.98
C SER A 98 -6.30 1.05 0.65
N ALA A 99 -5.54 1.31 -0.41
CA ALA A 99 -5.69 0.65 -1.71
C ALA A 99 -4.35 0.68 -2.46
N THR A 100 -4.25 -0.06 -3.56
CA THR A 100 -3.08 0.02 -4.44
C THR A 100 -2.87 1.44 -4.97
N VAL A 101 -1.63 1.76 -5.33
CA VAL A 101 -1.28 3.10 -5.84
C VAL A 101 -2.14 3.46 -7.04
N ALA A 102 -2.25 2.54 -8.02
CA ALA A 102 -3.02 2.76 -9.23
C ALA A 102 -4.52 2.90 -8.97
N PHE A 103 -5.12 2.02 -8.15
CA PHE A 103 -6.54 2.10 -7.79
C PHE A 103 -6.85 3.42 -7.06
N THR A 104 -5.98 3.81 -6.15
CA THR A 104 -6.14 5.09 -5.44
C THR A 104 -6.12 6.26 -6.40
N ALA A 105 -5.11 6.34 -7.27
CA ALA A 105 -4.94 7.46 -8.19
C ALA A 105 -6.07 7.55 -9.23
N LYS A 106 -6.52 6.40 -9.76
CA LYS A 106 -7.44 6.33 -10.90
C LYS A 106 -8.91 6.31 -10.51
N LEU A 107 -9.26 5.66 -9.40
CA LEU A 107 -10.65 5.49 -9.00
C LEU A 107 -11.01 6.27 -7.74
N LEU A 108 -10.17 6.27 -6.68
CA LEU A 108 -10.55 6.90 -5.42
C LEU A 108 -10.34 8.41 -5.40
N VAL A 109 -9.24 8.92 -5.97
CA VAL A 109 -8.94 10.35 -5.99
C VAL A 109 -10.02 11.16 -6.71
N PRO A 110 -10.53 10.78 -7.89
CA PRO A 110 -11.64 11.48 -8.54
C PRO A 110 -12.91 11.54 -7.69
N LEU A 111 -13.15 10.54 -6.85
CA LEU A 111 -14.35 10.40 -6.03
C LEU A 111 -14.20 11.02 -4.62
N ALA A 112 -12.98 11.37 -4.21
CA ALA A 112 -12.68 11.80 -2.84
C ALA A 112 -13.46 13.03 -2.38
N ALA A 113 -13.75 13.97 -3.29
CA ALA A 113 -14.52 15.17 -2.97
C ALA A 113 -15.94 14.86 -2.48
N GLY A 114 -16.57 13.79 -2.99
CA GLY A 114 -17.90 13.33 -2.61
C GLY A 114 -17.98 12.80 -1.18
N PHE A 115 -16.86 12.34 -0.61
CA PHE A 115 -16.85 11.72 0.72
C PHE A 115 -17.37 12.66 1.82
N ARG A 116 -16.91 13.90 1.86
CA ARG A 116 -17.35 14.87 2.87
C ARG A 116 -18.81 15.31 2.70
N THR A 117 -19.30 15.27 1.47
CA THR A 117 -20.71 15.56 1.17
C THR A 117 -21.61 14.45 1.69
N LEU A 118 -21.22 13.19 1.50
CA LEU A 118 -21.97 12.01 1.97
C LEU A 118 -21.84 11.81 3.49
N HIS A 119 -20.70 12.19 4.07
CA HIS A 119 -20.39 11.96 5.48
C HIS A 119 -19.91 13.24 6.17
N PRO A 120 -20.82 14.22 6.47
CA PRO A 120 -20.46 15.44 7.16
C PRO A 120 -19.79 15.15 8.51
N GLY A 121 -18.72 15.87 8.83
CA GLY A 121 -17.96 15.68 10.06
C GLY A 121 -16.91 14.56 10.02
N TRP A 122 -16.73 13.92 8.86
CA TRP A 122 -15.66 12.96 8.59
C TRP A 122 -14.64 13.53 7.59
N ASP A 123 -13.38 13.23 7.84
CA ASP A 123 -12.29 13.42 6.87
C ASP A 123 -11.87 12.04 6.33
N LEU A 124 -11.57 11.96 5.04
CA LEU A 124 -11.06 10.78 4.37
C LEU A 124 -9.54 10.82 4.34
N ARG A 125 -8.91 9.73 4.73
CA ARG A 125 -7.48 9.49 4.53
C ARG A 125 -7.30 8.33 3.55
N LEU A 126 -6.71 8.59 2.40
CA LEU A 126 -6.33 7.56 1.44
C LEU A 126 -4.87 7.17 1.68
N HIS A 127 -4.63 5.87 1.89
CA HIS A 127 -3.30 5.29 2.05
C HIS A 127 -3.00 4.47 0.79
N ALA A 128 -2.28 5.06 -0.16
CA ALA A 128 -1.87 4.40 -1.39
C ALA A 128 -0.61 3.56 -1.14
N SER A 129 -0.72 2.23 -1.29
CA SER A 129 0.40 1.30 -1.13
C SER A 129 0.10 -0.01 -1.83
N ASP A 130 1.07 -0.55 -2.55
CA ASP A 130 0.99 -1.89 -3.15
C ASP A 130 1.35 -2.98 -2.13
N ASP A 131 1.97 -2.61 -1.00
CA ASP A 131 2.15 -3.50 0.14
C ASP A 131 0.86 -3.56 0.99
N PRO A 132 0.41 -4.77 1.36
CA PRO A 132 -0.77 -4.94 2.19
C PRO A 132 -0.57 -4.37 3.60
N VAL A 133 -1.47 -3.48 4.03
CA VAL A 133 -1.52 -2.96 5.41
C VAL A 133 -2.09 -3.98 6.40
N ASP A 134 -1.68 -3.90 7.66
CA ASP A 134 -2.26 -4.69 8.75
C ASP A 134 -3.51 -3.99 9.34
N LEU A 135 -4.68 -4.44 8.88
CA LEU A 135 -5.97 -3.92 9.36
C LEU A 135 -6.26 -4.29 10.83
N HIS A 136 -5.70 -5.39 11.33
CA HIS A 136 -5.85 -5.78 12.73
C HIS A 136 -4.98 -4.93 13.66
N ALA A 137 -3.82 -4.45 13.18
CA ALA A 137 -3.00 -3.47 13.88
C ALA A 137 -3.57 -2.05 13.82
N GLY A 138 -4.60 -1.79 12.99
CA GLY A 138 -5.24 -0.49 12.85
C GLY A 138 -4.47 0.49 11.97
N GLU A 139 -3.62 0.01 11.05
CA GLU A 139 -2.92 0.86 10.07
C GLU A 139 -3.90 1.54 9.10
N ALA A 140 -5.04 0.89 8.84
CA ALA A 140 -6.20 1.48 8.16
C ALA A 140 -7.49 0.88 8.73
N ASP A 141 -8.63 1.53 8.51
CA ASP A 141 -9.94 1.04 8.94
C ASP A 141 -10.51 0.00 7.97
N ALA A 142 -10.22 0.16 6.69
CA ALA A 142 -10.57 -0.77 5.62
C ALA A 142 -9.51 -0.70 4.52
N ALA A 143 -9.51 -1.69 3.62
CA ALA A 143 -8.65 -1.68 2.45
C ALA A 143 -9.39 -2.19 1.20
N ILE A 144 -8.97 -1.73 0.02
CA ILE A 144 -9.34 -2.35 -1.25
C ILE A 144 -8.18 -3.21 -1.69
N ARG A 145 -8.44 -4.51 -1.88
CA ARG A 145 -7.44 -5.50 -2.24
C ARG A 145 -7.75 -6.11 -3.58
N TYR A 146 -6.71 -6.28 -4.38
CA TYR A 146 -6.75 -6.99 -5.65
C TYR A 146 -6.36 -8.45 -5.44
N GLY A 147 -7.22 -9.39 -5.83
CA GLY A 147 -6.97 -10.82 -5.64
C GLY A 147 -8.23 -11.68 -5.65
N LEU A 148 -8.07 -12.96 -5.29
CA LEU A 148 -9.17 -13.92 -5.21
C LEU A 148 -9.58 -14.25 -3.76
N GLY A 149 -8.88 -13.67 -2.75
CA GLY A 149 -9.06 -14.11 -1.38
C GLY A 149 -8.58 -15.57 -1.20
N PRO A 150 -9.03 -16.31 -0.16
CA PRO A 150 -9.69 -15.72 0.99
C PRO A 150 -8.76 -14.80 1.79
N TYR A 151 -9.36 -13.87 2.55
CA TYR A 151 -8.62 -12.96 3.44
C TYR A 151 -8.92 -13.36 4.90
N PRO A 152 -8.06 -14.19 5.53
CA PRO A 152 -8.34 -14.72 6.87
C PRO A 152 -8.58 -13.62 7.90
N GLY A 153 -9.68 -13.74 8.67
CA GLY A 153 -10.06 -12.77 9.69
C GLY A 153 -10.67 -11.47 9.16
N LEU A 154 -10.86 -11.34 7.83
CA LEU A 154 -11.47 -10.17 7.22
C LEU A 154 -12.82 -10.54 6.57
N VAL A 155 -13.72 -9.59 6.54
CA VAL A 155 -14.89 -9.60 5.64
C VAL A 155 -14.43 -9.03 4.31
N ALA A 156 -14.86 -9.63 3.21
CA ALA A 156 -14.59 -9.16 1.85
C ALA A 156 -15.90 -8.90 1.11
N LEU A 157 -16.03 -7.70 0.58
CA LEU A 157 -17.16 -7.30 -0.26
C LEU A 157 -16.64 -7.10 -1.69
N PRO A 158 -17.13 -7.87 -2.66
CA PRO A 158 -16.76 -7.71 -4.08
C PRO A 158 -17.10 -6.31 -4.57
N LEU A 159 -16.18 -5.65 -5.27
CA LEU A 159 -16.39 -4.34 -5.87
C LEU A 159 -16.51 -4.44 -7.39
N LEU A 160 -15.49 -4.99 -8.04
CA LEU A 160 -15.44 -5.18 -9.48
C LEU A 160 -14.48 -6.32 -9.85
N THR A 161 -14.78 -7.00 -10.95
CA THR A 161 -13.86 -7.92 -11.61
C THR A 161 -13.12 -7.16 -12.70
N ASP A 162 -11.81 -7.34 -12.77
CA ASP A 162 -10.97 -6.61 -13.69
C ASP A 162 -10.70 -7.38 -14.97
N SER A 163 -10.26 -6.68 -15.99
CA SER A 163 -9.82 -7.24 -17.26
C SER A 163 -8.67 -6.41 -17.81
N PHE A 164 -7.80 -7.04 -18.61
CA PHE A 164 -6.57 -6.44 -19.12
C PHE A 164 -6.51 -6.51 -20.64
N ALA A 165 -6.08 -5.42 -21.25
CA ALA A 165 -5.86 -5.38 -22.69
C ALA A 165 -4.64 -4.52 -23.01
N PRO A 166 -4.02 -4.69 -24.21
CA PRO A 166 -3.07 -3.73 -24.72
C PRO A 166 -3.71 -2.36 -24.91
N VAL A 167 -3.12 -1.34 -24.31
CA VAL A 167 -3.54 0.06 -24.48
C VAL A 167 -2.32 0.93 -24.78
N CYS A 168 -2.51 1.97 -25.57
CA CYS A 168 -1.46 2.92 -25.92
C CYS A 168 -2.05 4.30 -26.21
N SER A 169 -1.19 5.30 -26.33
CA SER A 169 -1.57 6.59 -26.90
C SER A 169 -2.08 6.41 -28.36
N PRO A 170 -3.13 7.14 -28.78
CA PRO A 170 -3.59 7.12 -30.18
C PRO A 170 -2.50 7.52 -31.17
N HIS A 171 -1.45 8.21 -30.72
CA HIS A 171 -0.30 8.61 -31.54
C HIS A 171 0.77 7.52 -31.70
N ALA A 172 0.64 6.38 -31.03
CA ALA A 172 1.60 5.27 -31.14
C ALA A 172 1.60 4.57 -32.52
N GLY A 173 0.55 4.82 -33.33
CA GLY A 173 0.46 4.27 -34.69
C GLY A 173 0.14 2.78 -34.78
N LEU A 174 -0.11 2.12 -33.64
CA LEU A 174 -0.43 0.69 -33.56
C LEU A 174 -1.90 0.46 -33.94
N ARG A 175 -2.16 -0.50 -34.82
CA ARG A 175 -3.51 -0.85 -35.28
C ARG A 175 -3.82 -2.34 -35.18
N GLU A 176 -2.81 -3.17 -35.30
CA GLU A 176 -2.92 -4.63 -35.32
C GLU A 176 -1.86 -5.27 -34.41
N ALA A 177 -2.12 -6.47 -33.92
CA ALA A 177 -1.18 -7.19 -33.05
C ALA A 177 0.18 -7.50 -33.74
N LYS A 178 0.20 -7.53 -35.07
CA LYS A 178 1.44 -7.70 -35.83
C LYS A 178 2.40 -6.49 -35.74
N ASP A 179 1.90 -5.32 -35.31
CA ASP A 179 2.71 -4.11 -35.16
C ASP A 179 3.50 -4.12 -33.83
N LEU A 180 3.20 -5.06 -32.90
CA LEU A 180 3.82 -5.16 -31.58
C LEU A 180 5.33 -5.43 -31.59
N PRO A 181 5.91 -6.26 -32.48
CA PRO A 181 7.35 -6.52 -32.47
C PRO A 181 8.22 -5.26 -32.63
N ASP A 182 7.67 -4.22 -33.27
CA ASP A 182 8.37 -2.94 -33.48
C ASP A 182 8.03 -1.89 -32.39
N ALA A 183 7.14 -2.22 -31.47
CA ALA A 183 6.70 -1.34 -30.40
C ALA A 183 7.45 -1.61 -29.08
N THR A 184 7.66 -0.56 -28.29
CA THR A 184 8.14 -0.72 -26.92
C THR A 184 7.03 -1.26 -26.05
N LEU A 185 7.22 -2.45 -25.46
CA LEU A 185 6.30 -2.96 -24.45
C LEU A 185 6.55 -2.25 -23.11
N ILE A 186 5.49 -1.94 -22.41
CA ILE A 186 5.52 -1.37 -21.06
C ILE A 186 5.00 -2.44 -20.10
N HIS A 187 5.81 -2.70 -19.08
CA HIS A 187 5.54 -3.68 -18.02
C HIS A 187 5.40 -2.98 -16.67
N PHE A 188 4.73 -3.63 -15.74
CA PHE A 188 4.80 -3.29 -14.33
C PHE A 188 4.93 -4.56 -13.48
N GLU A 189 5.51 -4.42 -12.29
CA GLU A 189 5.71 -5.53 -11.38
C GLU A 189 4.45 -5.82 -10.57
N TRP A 190 4.06 -7.09 -10.54
CA TRP A 190 2.89 -7.54 -9.77
C TRP A 190 3.18 -7.72 -8.27
N GLY A 191 4.40 -7.45 -7.82
CA GLY A 191 4.83 -7.64 -6.45
C GLY A 191 4.50 -9.04 -5.92
N ASN A 192 3.96 -9.11 -4.71
CA ASN A 192 3.62 -10.38 -4.06
C ASN A 192 2.37 -11.07 -4.67
N ALA A 193 1.60 -10.42 -5.52
CA ALA A 193 0.42 -11.01 -6.16
C ALA A 193 0.79 -12.12 -7.14
N ALA A 194 1.86 -11.93 -7.92
CA ALA A 194 2.33 -12.90 -8.91
C ALA A 194 2.73 -14.28 -8.35
N THR A 195 3.04 -14.35 -7.07
CA THR A 195 3.49 -15.61 -6.45
C THR A 195 2.35 -16.59 -6.11
N LYS A 196 1.10 -16.13 -6.13
CA LYS A 196 -0.06 -16.91 -5.64
C LYS A 196 -1.12 -17.22 -6.69
N VAL A 197 -1.16 -16.45 -7.77
CA VAL A 197 -2.19 -16.56 -8.82
C VAL A 197 -1.61 -16.24 -10.18
N SER A 198 -2.24 -16.74 -11.24
CA SER A 198 -1.91 -16.33 -12.60
C SER A 198 -2.38 -14.90 -12.81
N VAL A 199 -1.44 -14.00 -13.08
CA VAL A 199 -1.70 -12.58 -13.35
C VAL A 199 -1.60 -12.31 -14.85
N PRO A 200 -2.32 -11.31 -15.40
CA PRO A 200 -2.19 -10.90 -16.79
C PRO A 200 -0.78 -10.39 -17.08
N THR A 201 -0.09 -11.06 -18.00
CA THR A 201 1.27 -10.69 -18.44
C THR A 201 1.31 -10.62 -19.97
N TRP A 202 2.31 -9.93 -20.52
CA TRP A 202 2.54 -9.92 -21.97
C TRP A 202 2.77 -11.32 -22.53
N ARG A 203 3.39 -12.23 -21.77
CA ARG A 203 3.55 -13.64 -22.15
C ARG A 203 2.18 -14.33 -22.26
N ALA A 204 1.33 -14.21 -21.25
CA ALA A 204 -0.02 -14.80 -21.26
C ALA A 204 -0.89 -14.19 -22.39
N TRP A 205 -0.72 -12.89 -22.64
CA TRP A 205 -1.40 -12.22 -23.74
C TRP A 205 -0.94 -12.75 -25.11
N ALA A 206 0.37 -12.86 -25.33
CA ALA A 206 0.94 -13.39 -26.57
C ALA A 206 0.49 -14.82 -26.86
N GLU A 207 0.47 -15.69 -25.84
CA GLU A 207 -0.05 -17.05 -25.94
C GLU A 207 -1.54 -17.04 -26.36
N ARG A 208 -2.34 -16.21 -25.72
CA ARG A 208 -3.79 -16.09 -26.03
C ARG A 208 -4.05 -15.50 -27.42
N ALA A 209 -3.19 -14.58 -27.86
CA ALA A 209 -3.27 -13.95 -29.18
C ALA A 209 -2.67 -14.83 -30.30
N GLY A 210 -1.98 -15.93 -29.98
CA GLY A 210 -1.24 -16.72 -30.94
C GLY A 210 -0.02 -16.00 -31.53
N ASN A 211 0.49 -14.96 -30.87
CA ASN A 211 1.63 -14.17 -31.32
C ASN A 211 2.96 -14.79 -30.79
N THR A 212 3.49 -15.73 -31.53
CA THR A 212 4.72 -16.46 -31.15
C THR A 212 6.01 -15.70 -31.44
N GLN A 213 5.95 -14.55 -32.11
CA GLN A 213 7.11 -13.75 -32.46
C GLN A 213 7.37 -12.59 -31.50
N LEU A 214 6.42 -12.30 -30.60
CA LEU A 214 6.56 -11.23 -29.62
C LEU A 214 7.60 -11.62 -28.56
N ASP A 215 8.64 -10.81 -28.40
CA ASP A 215 9.50 -10.88 -27.22
C ASP A 215 8.75 -10.22 -26.03
N ALA A 216 8.03 -11.05 -25.31
CA ALA A 216 7.15 -10.61 -24.23
C ALA A 216 7.90 -10.14 -22.96
N GLU A 217 9.23 -10.20 -22.95
CA GLU A 217 10.06 -9.76 -21.82
C GLU A 217 10.81 -8.45 -22.11
N ALA A 218 10.90 -8.07 -23.40
CA ALA A 218 11.58 -6.83 -23.80
C ALA A 218 10.72 -5.61 -23.48
N GLY A 219 11.35 -4.48 -23.17
CA GLY A 219 10.65 -3.20 -23.00
C GLY A 219 11.09 -2.41 -21.78
N ILE A 220 10.15 -1.60 -21.25
CA ILE A 220 10.36 -0.74 -20.08
C ILE A 220 9.54 -1.31 -18.92
N THR A 221 10.16 -1.50 -17.76
CA THR A 221 9.48 -2.01 -16.55
C THR A 221 9.39 -0.95 -15.46
N PHE A 222 8.22 -0.81 -14.88
CA PHE A 222 7.95 0.01 -13.70
C PHE A 222 7.62 -0.88 -12.50
N ASN A 223 7.82 -0.38 -11.31
CA ASN A 223 7.48 -1.10 -10.08
C ASN A 223 6.02 -0.94 -9.66
N ASP A 224 5.24 -0.13 -10.37
CA ASP A 224 3.82 0.09 -10.13
C ASP A 224 3.04 0.34 -11.43
N GLU A 225 1.75 -0.03 -11.44
CA GLU A 225 0.88 0.10 -12.60
C GLU A 225 0.56 1.56 -12.95
N ASN A 226 0.49 2.46 -11.96
CA ASN A 226 0.19 3.87 -12.24
C ASN A 226 1.29 4.53 -13.08
N SER A 227 2.55 4.20 -12.83
CA SER A 227 3.68 4.65 -13.65
C SER A 227 3.62 4.10 -15.07
N ALA A 228 3.23 2.83 -15.24
CA ALA A 228 3.02 2.22 -16.54
C ALA A 228 1.87 2.90 -17.32
N ILE A 229 0.77 3.24 -16.63
CA ILE A 229 -0.34 4.03 -17.22
C ILE A 229 0.17 5.39 -17.71
N GLN A 230 0.94 6.12 -16.91
CA GLN A 230 1.48 7.42 -17.29
C GLN A 230 2.44 7.32 -18.50
N ALA A 231 3.27 6.27 -18.56
CA ALA A 231 4.15 6.02 -19.69
C ALA A 231 3.36 5.74 -20.98
N ALA A 232 2.28 4.97 -20.91
CA ALA A 232 1.39 4.71 -22.04
C ALA A 232 0.70 6.00 -22.55
N ILE A 233 0.19 6.85 -21.63
CA ILE A 233 -0.40 8.16 -21.97
C ILE A 233 0.65 9.06 -22.65
N ALA A 234 1.89 9.06 -22.14
CA ALA A 234 2.99 9.83 -22.70
C ALA A 234 3.50 9.28 -24.05
N GLY A 235 2.91 8.19 -24.57
CA GLY A 235 3.30 7.61 -25.87
C GLY A 235 4.63 6.86 -25.85
N GLN A 236 5.10 6.41 -24.69
CA GLN A 236 6.37 5.70 -24.56
C GLN A 236 6.31 4.25 -25.08
N GLY A 237 5.11 3.75 -25.37
CA GLY A 237 4.90 2.39 -25.87
C GLY A 237 3.46 1.91 -25.69
N VAL A 238 3.30 0.59 -25.69
CA VAL A 238 2.04 -0.10 -25.43
C VAL A 238 2.13 -0.86 -24.13
N ALA A 239 1.12 -0.72 -23.29
CA ALA A 239 1.05 -1.37 -21.97
C ALA A 239 -0.12 -2.35 -21.90
N LEU A 240 0.06 -3.48 -21.20
CA LEU A 240 -1.02 -4.38 -20.86
C LEU A 240 -1.58 -3.93 -19.50
N LEU A 241 -2.71 -3.21 -19.51
CA LEU A 241 -3.24 -2.52 -18.32
C LEU A 241 -4.65 -2.94 -17.98
N SER A 242 -5.01 -2.72 -16.71
CA SER A 242 -6.37 -2.81 -16.19
C SER A 242 -7.32 -1.87 -16.95
N LEU A 243 -8.32 -2.40 -17.61
CA LEU A 243 -9.35 -1.61 -18.31
C LEU A 243 -10.21 -0.81 -17.33
N ALA A 244 -10.40 -1.33 -16.12
CA ALA A 244 -11.12 -0.61 -15.07
C ALA A 244 -10.35 0.65 -14.61
N LEU A 245 -9.02 0.56 -14.50
CA LEU A 245 -8.19 1.69 -14.04
C LEU A 245 -7.97 2.74 -15.12
N VAL A 246 -8.01 2.36 -16.39
CA VAL A 246 -7.83 3.30 -17.54
C VAL A 246 -9.13 3.68 -18.23
N ALA A 247 -10.28 3.37 -17.64
CA ALA A 247 -11.59 3.64 -18.25
C ALA A 247 -11.79 5.11 -18.59
N ALA A 248 -11.34 6.03 -17.76
CA ALA A 248 -11.45 7.47 -18.01
C ALA A 248 -10.57 7.92 -19.18
N GLU A 249 -9.36 7.38 -19.29
CA GLU A 249 -8.43 7.66 -20.39
C GLU A 249 -8.94 7.08 -21.73
N LEU A 250 -9.53 5.89 -21.69
CA LEU A 250 -10.20 5.31 -22.88
C LEU A 250 -11.42 6.15 -23.29
N ALA A 251 -12.26 6.55 -22.34
CA ALA A 251 -13.44 7.37 -22.63
C ALA A 251 -13.07 8.76 -23.18
N SER A 252 -11.98 9.36 -22.70
CA SER A 252 -11.50 10.67 -23.20
C SER A 252 -10.69 10.58 -24.50
N GLY A 253 -10.29 9.37 -24.92
CA GLY A 253 -9.40 9.16 -26.06
C GLY A 253 -7.93 9.48 -25.78
N ALA A 254 -7.54 9.69 -24.52
CA ALA A 254 -6.13 9.82 -24.12
C ALA A 254 -5.37 8.50 -24.31
N LEU A 255 -6.06 7.38 -24.12
CA LEU A 255 -5.61 6.03 -24.48
C LEU A 255 -6.60 5.38 -25.42
N ILE A 256 -6.12 4.44 -26.22
CA ILE A 256 -6.92 3.54 -27.06
C ILE A 256 -6.53 2.09 -26.76
N GLN A 257 -7.49 1.19 -26.94
CA GLN A 257 -7.26 -0.24 -27.03
C GLN A 257 -7.17 -0.61 -28.53
N PRO A 258 -5.99 -0.75 -29.11
CA PRO A 258 -5.84 -0.88 -30.55
C PRO A 258 -6.27 -2.27 -31.07
N PHE A 259 -6.16 -3.31 -30.21
CA PHE A 259 -6.49 -4.69 -30.56
C PHE A 259 -6.73 -5.54 -29.31
N GLY A 260 -7.26 -6.75 -29.52
CA GLY A 260 -7.41 -7.79 -28.51
C GLY A 260 -6.33 -8.87 -28.61
N PRO A 261 -6.44 -9.95 -27.83
CA PRO A 261 -7.53 -10.29 -26.91
C PRO A 261 -7.51 -9.49 -25.62
N VAL A 262 -8.64 -9.55 -24.89
CA VAL A 262 -8.75 -9.13 -23.49
C VAL A 262 -8.45 -10.33 -22.61
N LEU A 263 -7.66 -10.15 -21.58
CA LEU A 263 -7.38 -11.14 -20.55
C LEU A 263 -8.29 -10.91 -19.33
N GLU A 264 -8.71 -11.99 -18.70
CA GLU A 264 -9.37 -11.89 -17.41
C GLU A 264 -8.35 -11.49 -16.33
N GLY A 265 -8.72 -10.50 -15.52
CA GLY A 265 -7.99 -10.09 -14.33
C GLY A 265 -8.54 -10.77 -13.08
N LEU A 266 -8.09 -10.30 -11.94
CA LEU A 266 -8.60 -10.68 -10.65
C LEU A 266 -9.74 -9.73 -10.23
N ARG A 267 -10.12 -9.80 -8.95
CA ARG A 267 -11.20 -8.97 -8.40
C ARG A 267 -10.64 -7.96 -7.42
N TYR A 268 -11.25 -6.78 -7.39
CA TYR A 268 -11.10 -5.83 -6.30
C TYR A 268 -12.16 -6.09 -5.24
N ASP A 269 -11.73 -6.28 -4.00
CA ASP A 269 -12.58 -6.48 -2.84
C ASP A 269 -12.35 -5.37 -1.81
N LEU A 270 -13.43 -4.79 -1.26
CA LEU A 270 -13.36 -3.99 -0.04
C LEU A 270 -13.25 -4.95 1.15
N VAL A 271 -12.18 -4.84 1.92
CA VAL A 271 -11.93 -5.69 3.08
C VAL A 271 -11.81 -4.89 4.37
N TYR A 272 -12.29 -5.45 5.48
CA TYR A 272 -12.18 -4.90 6.82
C TYR A 272 -12.21 -6.02 7.87
N PRO A 273 -11.71 -5.82 9.11
CA PRO A 273 -11.70 -6.86 10.13
C PRO A 273 -13.09 -7.39 10.44
N SER A 274 -13.22 -8.71 10.57
CA SER A 274 -14.47 -9.35 10.99
C SER A 274 -14.92 -8.82 12.35
N GLY A 275 -16.20 -8.48 12.48
CA GLY A 275 -16.76 -7.83 13.68
C GLY A 275 -16.56 -6.30 13.72
N ALA A 276 -15.94 -5.70 12.70
CA ALA A 276 -15.79 -4.25 12.61
C ALA A 276 -16.87 -3.56 11.76
N GLU A 277 -17.90 -4.28 11.31
CA GLU A 277 -18.95 -3.81 10.39
C GLU A 277 -19.68 -2.57 10.90
N THR A 278 -19.88 -2.49 12.21
CA THR A 278 -20.58 -1.40 12.90
C THR A 278 -19.64 -0.30 13.40
N ARG A 279 -18.33 -0.46 13.27
CA ARG A 279 -17.38 0.59 13.63
C ARG A 279 -17.60 1.79 12.72
N PRO A 280 -17.77 3.02 13.29
CA PRO A 280 -18.14 4.19 12.50
C PRO A 280 -17.23 4.47 11.28
N PRO A 281 -15.87 4.39 11.35
CA PRO A 281 -15.02 4.62 10.19
C PRO A 281 -15.22 3.56 9.10
N VAL A 282 -15.41 2.28 9.46
CA VAL A 282 -15.67 1.20 8.51
C VAL A 282 -17.02 1.41 7.81
N ALA A 283 -18.06 1.77 8.60
CA ALA A 283 -19.40 1.98 8.06
C ALA A 283 -19.44 3.12 7.02
N VAL A 284 -18.78 4.25 7.29
CA VAL A 284 -18.75 5.39 6.35
C VAL A 284 -17.93 5.07 5.10
N LEU A 285 -16.79 4.38 5.23
CA LEU A 285 -15.98 3.93 4.10
C LEU A 285 -16.75 2.96 3.20
N ARG A 286 -17.38 1.96 3.81
CA ARG A 286 -18.20 0.99 3.06
C ARG A 286 -19.33 1.68 2.30
N SER A 287 -20.08 2.56 2.98
CA SER A 287 -21.17 3.32 2.36
C SER A 287 -20.66 4.15 1.17
N TRP A 288 -19.56 4.89 1.37
CA TRP A 288 -18.99 5.74 0.32
C TRP A 288 -18.49 4.92 -0.87
N VAL A 289 -17.66 3.90 -0.65
CA VAL A 289 -17.07 3.07 -1.72
C VAL A 289 -18.16 2.41 -2.54
N MET A 290 -19.14 1.76 -1.88
CA MET A 290 -20.24 1.08 -2.58
C MET A 290 -21.12 2.05 -3.37
N THR A 291 -21.38 3.25 -2.84
CA THR A 291 -22.21 4.26 -3.52
C THR A 291 -21.48 4.86 -4.73
N GLU A 292 -20.23 5.25 -4.56
CA GLU A 292 -19.50 5.95 -5.62
C GLU A 292 -19.05 5.01 -6.73
N LEU A 293 -18.55 3.81 -6.41
CA LEU A 293 -18.18 2.85 -7.45
C LEU A 293 -19.39 2.35 -8.25
N ALA A 294 -20.55 2.11 -7.61
CA ALA A 294 -21.76 1.72 -8.32
C ALA A 294 -22.25 2.78 -9.33
N ARG A 295 -21.93 4.06 -9.10
CA ARG A 295 -22.25 5.16 -10.04
C ARG A 295 -21.30 5.24 -11.23
N HIS A 296 -20.06 4.74 -11.06
CA HIS A 296 -18.98 4.92 -12.04
C HIS A 296 -18.60 3.63 -12.77
N THR A 297 -19.11 2.47 -12.31
CA THR A 297 -18.97 1.21 -13.05
C THR A 297 -20.10 1.14 -14.06
N PRO A 298 -19.83 1.10 -15.39
CA PRO A 298 -20.89 0.86 -16.36
C PRO A 298 -21.57 -0.47 -16.04
N ALA A 299 -22.89 -0.51 -16.14
CA ALA A 299 -23.71 -1.70 -15.95
C ALA A 299 -23.38 -2.72 -17.05
N GLY A 300 -22.37 -3.53 -16.84
CA GLY A 300 -21.95 -4.65 -17.65
C GLY A 300 -21.71 -5.84 -16.73
N ASP A 301 -22.60 -6.83 -16.80
CA ASP A 301 -22.53 -8.15 -16.19
C ASP A 301 -22.46 -8.24 -14.65
N ALA A 302 -23.48 -7.75 -13.99
CA ALA A 302 -23.91 -8.33 -12.73
C ALA A 302 -24.79 -9.55 -13.06
N ASP A 303 -24.20 -10.72 -13.17
CA ASP A 303 -24.97 -11.96 -13.09
C ASP A 303 -25.61 -12.02 -11.69
N PRO A 304 -26.96 -12.08 -11.57
CA PRO A 304 -27.59 -12.23 -10.28
C PRO A 304 -27.34 -13.65 -9.80
N VAL A 305 -26.45 -13.83 -8.84
CA VAL A 305 -26.36 -15.07 -8.09
C VAL A 305 -27.70 -15.25 -7.38
N GLY A 306 -28.53 -16.15 -7.94
CA GLY A 306 -29.78 -16.58 -7.37
C GLY A 306 -29.57 -17.23 -6.00
N PRO A 307 -30.62 -17.25 -5.15
CA PRO A 307 -30.53 -17.76 -3.80
C PRO A 307 -30.41 -19.30 -3.82
N LEU A 308 -29.43 -19.81 -3.06
CA LEU A 308 -29.45 -21.16 -2.50
C LEU A 308 -29.43 -21.06 -0.98
#